data_435b0fe2802e2bcb44442230025f84a4
#
_entry.id   435b0fe2802e2bcb44442230025f84a4
#
_cell.length_a   1.000
_cell.length_b   1.000
_cell.length_c   1.000
_cell.angle_alpha   90.00
_cell.angle_beta   90.00
_cell.angle_gamma   90.00
#
_symmetry.space_group_name_H-M   'P 1'
#
loop_
_entity.id
_entity.type
_entity.pdbx_description
1 polymer ?
#
loop_
_entity_poly.entity_id
_entity_poly.type
_entity_poly.pdbx_seq_one_letter_code
_entity_poly.pdbx_strand_id
1 'polypeptide(L)'
;MIVSLHVATGGAAGALVQSRALALALGPALHLAGDRVPHEDIPDRSFEIGSGLVALGLLAARRGLFDPAVLGGAAASVPDLEHIVPWLRLRGEKLFHHGVGRHGAGVSAEAQLLLAGAIVGVLLGRRR
;
A
#
# COMPACT_ATOMS: atom_id res chain seq x y z
N MET A 1 -5.38 -5.06 4.68
CA MET A 1 -5.82 -3.71 4.18
C MET A 1 -5.69 -3.71 2.67
N ILE A 2 -6.54 -3.02 1.91
CA ILE A 2 -6.51 -3.05 0.44
C ILE A 2 -5.24 -2.40 -0.13
N VAL A 3 -4.79 -2.86 -1.31
CA VAL A 3 -3.52 -2.43 -1.94
C VAL A 3 -3.44 -0.91 -2.14
N SER A 4 -4.51 -0.26 -2.60
CA SER A 4 -4.54 1.19 -2.79
C SER A 4 -4.35 1.98 -1.49
N LEU A 5 -4.82 1.46 -0.35
CA LEU A 5 -4.62 2.11 0.94
C LEU A 5 -3.20 1.88 1.47
N HIS A 6 -2.56 0.72 1.19
CA HIS A 6 -1.13 0.52 1.45
C HIS A 6 -0.27 1.52 0.66
N VAL A 7 -0.57 1.71 -0.64
CA VAL A 7 0.10 2.73 -1.47
C VAL A 7 -0.08 4.12 -0.86
N ALA A 8 -1.31 4.47 -0.46
CA ALA A 8 -1.62 5.80 0.07
C ALA A 8 -0.90 6.07 1.40
N THR A 9 -0.96 5.14 2.35
CA THR A 9 -0.33 5.28 3.68
C THR A 9 1.19 5.27 3.59
N GLY A 10 1.77 4.36 2.80
CA GLY A 10 3.21 4.34 2.52
C GLY A 10 3.66 5.62 1.81
N GLY A 11 2.86 6.10 0.86
CA GLY A 11 3.10 7.36 0.16
C GLY A 11 3.07 8.57 1.09
N ALA A 12 2.09 8.64 1.99
CA ALA A 12 2.00 9.70 3.00
C ALA A 12 3.23 9.71 3.93
N ALA A 13 3.62 8.54 4.43
CA ALA A 13 4.81 8.42 5.26
C ALA A 13 6.09 8.86 4.51
N GLY A 14 6.26 8.40 3.27
CA GLY A 14 7.39 8.82 2.43
C GLY A 14 7.44 10.34 2.21
N ALA A 15 6.27 10.96 1.96
CA ALA A 15 6.15 12.42 1.82
C ALA A 15 6.49 13.18 3.11
N LEU A 16 6.19 12.60 4.26
CA LEU A 16 6.49 13.20 5.58
C LEU A 16 7.96 13.09 5.94
N VAL A 17 8.55 11.91 5.76
CA VAL A 17 9.96 11.69 6.15
C VAL A 17 10.97 12.28 5.14
N GLN A 18 10.54 12.53 3.91
CA GLN A 18 11.35 13.14 2.83
C GLN A 18 12.71 12.45 2.57
N SER A 19 12.85 11.21 3.03
CA SER A 19 14.03 10.37 2.88
C SER A 19 13.68 9.10 2.11
N ARG A 20 14.36 8.85 1.00
CA ARG A 20 14.17 7.64 0.19
C ARG A 20 14.43 6.37 1.00
N ALA A 21 15.52 6.35 1.76
CA ALA A 21 15.89 5.19 2.59
C ALA A 21 14.85 4.91 3.67
N LEU A 22 14.40 5.95 4.39
CA LEU A 22 13.36 5.80 5.41
C LEU A 22 12.00 5.41 4.80
N ALA A 23 11.64 5.98 3.65
CA ALA A 23 10.40 5.63 2.95
C ALA A 23 10.38 4.14 2.57
N LEU A 24 11.49 3.63 2.02
CA LEU A 24 11.63 2.21 1.68
C LEU A 24 11.58 1.31 2.93
N ALA A 25 12.20 1.71 4.02
CA ALA A 25 12.21 0.93 5.26
C ALA A 25 10.85 0.93 5.98
N LEU A 26 10.15 2.06 5.99
CA LEU A 26 8.86 2.21 6.66
C LEU A 26 7.71 1.55 5.89
N GLY A 27 7.79 1.46 4.57
CA GLY A 27 6.72 0.90 3.74
C GLY A 27 6.25 -0.48 4.21
N PRO A 28 7.12 -1.50 4.27
CA PRO A 28 6.73 -2.83 4.73
C PRO A 28 6.23 -2.86 6.19
N ALA A 29 6.80 -2.03 7.06
CA ALA A 29 6.36 -1.94 8.46
C ALA A 29 4.93 -1.39 8.57
N LEU A 30 4.60 -0.36 7.78
CA LEU A 30 3.27 0.21 7.70
C LEU A 30 2.26 -0.76 7.08
N HIS A 31 2.67 -1.53 6.08
CA HIS A 31 1.86 -2.61 5.54
C HIS A 31 1.43 -3.58 6.64
N LEU A 32 2.40 -4.17 7.34
CA LEU A 32 2.14 -5.13 8.41
C LEU A 32 1.31 -4.54 9.57
N ALA A 33 1.50 -3.26 9.87
CA ALA A 33 0.69 -2.57 10.87
C ALA A 33 -0.75 -2.38 10.39
N GLY A 34 -0.94 -2.01 9.13
CA GLY A 34 -2.26 -1.84 8.52
C GLY A 34 -3.07 -3.14 8.47
N ASP A 35 -2.43 -4.25 8.16
CA ASP A 35 -3.09 -5.56 8.10
C ASP A 35 -3.53 -6.11 9.47
N ARG A 36 -3.03 -5.54 10.56
CA ARG A 36 -3.53 -5.84 11.91
C ARG A 36 -4.86 -5.17 12.22
N VAL A 37 -5.23 -4.13 11.48
CA VAL A 37 -6.55 -3.50 11.63
C VAL A 37 -7.59 -4.39 10.96
N PRO A 38 -8.67 -4.79 11.66
CA PRO A 38 -9.75 -5.57 11.06
C PRO A 38 -10.35 -4.82 9.86
N HIS A 39 -10.41 -5.46 8.71
CA HIS A 39 -10.84 -4.87 7.46
C HIS A 39 -11.48 -5.88 6.53
N GLU A 40 -12.24 -5.37 5.57
CA GLU A 40 -12.80 -6.13 4.46
C GLU A 40 -11.90 -5.98 3.23
N ASP A 41 -11.72 -7.08 2.49
CA ASP A 41 -11.02 -7.09 1.22
C ASP A 41 -11.96 -6.78 0.08
N ILE A 42 -11.41 -6.32 -1.05
CA ILE A 42 -12.16 -6.20 -2.30
C ILE A 42 -12.25 -7.59 -2.94
N PRO A 43 -13.48 -8.13 -3.20
CA PRO A 43 -13.63 -9.46 -3.78
C PRO A 43 -13.00 -9.59 -5.17
N ASP A 44 -13.05 -8.51 -5.98
CA ASP A 44 -12.40 -8.47 -7.29
C ASP A 44 -10.92 -8.12 -7.14
N ARG A 45 -10.08 -9.16 -7.20
CA ARG A 45 -8.62 -9.02 -7.09
C ARG A 45 -8.03 -8.15 -8.21
N SER A 46 -8.60 -8.18 -9.41
CA SER A 46 -8.10 -7.37 -10.54
C SER A 46 -8.34 -5.90 -10.27
N PHE A 47 -9.51 -5.55 -9.73
CA PHE A 47 -9.81 -4.19 -9.32
C PHE A 47 -8.94 -3.75 -8.13
N GLU A 48 -8.73 -4.63 -7.15
CA GLU A 48 -7.89 -4.33 -5.98
C GLU A 48 -6.46 -3.97 -6.38
N ILE A 49 -5.82 -4.84 -7.18
CA ILE A 49 -4.46 -4.60 -7.69
C ILE A 49 -4.44 -3.38 -8.61
N GLY A 50 -5.41 -3.29 -9.54
CA GLY A 50 -5.52 -2.20 -10.48
C GLY A 50 -5.64 -0.83 -9.81
N SER A 51 -6.46 -0.72 -8.77
CA SER A 51 -6.62 0.52 -8.00
C SER A 51 -5.32 0.96 -7.31
N GLY A 52 -4.54 0.01 -6.78
CA GLY A 52 -3.23 0.27 -6.20
C GLY A 52 -2.21 0.74 -7.25
N LEU A 53 -2.18 0.08 -8.41
CA LEU A 53 -1.29 0.47 -9.52
C LEU A 53 -1.65 1.85 -10.07
N VAL A 54 -2.92 2.19 -10.20
CA VAL A 54 -3.37 3.53 -10.62
C VAL A 54 -2.94 4.58 -9.60
N ALA A 55 -3.14 4.34 -8.32
CA ALA A 55 -2.71 5.25 -7.26
C ALA A 55 -1.20 5.50 -7.32
N LEU A 56 -0.40 4.45 -7.44
CA LEU A 56 1.07 4.54 -7.54
C LEU A 56 1.50 5.25 -8.82
N GLY A 57 0.86 4.93 -9.96
CA GLY A 57 1.13 5.56 -11.26
C GLY A 57 0.85 7.07 -11.25
N LEU A 58 -0.26 7.50 -10.65
CA LEU A 58 -0.60 8.91 -10.50
C LEU A 58 0.43 9.64 -9.62
N LEU A 59 0.85 9.04 -8.51
CA LEU A 59 1.91 9.60 -7.67
C LEU A 59 3.22 9.72 -8.44
N ALA A 60 3.61 8.66 -9.18
CA ALA A 60 4.84 8.63 -9.96
C ALA A 60 4.83 9.68 -11.09
N ALA A 61 3.72 9.80 -11.82
CA ALA A 61 3.56 10.79 -12.87
C ALA A 61 3.65 12.24 -12.34
N ARG A 62 3.09 12.49 -11.15
CA ARG A 62 3.03 13.82 -10.55
C ARG A 62 4.31 14.23 -9.82
N ARG A 63 4.98 13.28 -9.18
CA ARG A 63 6.10 13.53 -8.24
C ARG A 63 7.44 12.99 -8.73
N GLY A 64 7.44 12.11 -9.71
CA GLY A 64 8.61 11.42 -10.22
C GLY A 64 8.88 10.10 -9.50
N LEU A 65 9.41 9.12 -10.25
CA LEU A 65 9.60 7.73 -9.79
C LEU A 65 10.42 7.59 -8.49
N PHE A 66 11.39 8.46 -8.27
CA PHE A 66 12.29 8.39 -7.10
C PHE A 66 11.89 9.34 -5.96
N ASP A 67 10.69 9.90 -6.03
CA ASP A 67 10.13 10.68 -4.92
C ASP A 67 9.89 9.77 -3.70
N PRO A 68 10.23 10.21 -2.47
CA PRO A 68 10.00 9.41 -1.27
C PRO A 68 8.55 8.93 -1.10
N ALA A 69 7.55 9.70 -1.55
CA ALA A 69 6.16 9.27 -1.50
C ALA A 69 5.89 8.09 -2.45
N VAL A 70 6.48 8.09 -3.64
CA VAL A 70 6.35 6.98 -4.60
C VAL A 70 7.05 5.73 -4.07
N LEU A 71 8.27 5.89 -3.57
CA LEU A 71 9.04 4.79 -3.02
C LEU A 71 8.38 4.18 -1.77
N GLY A 72 7.83 5.02 -0.88
CA GLY A 72 7.10 4.57 0.30
C GLY A 72 5.82 3.81 -0.06
N GLY A 73 5.04 4.32 -1.03
CA GLY A 73 3.85 3.64 -1.53
C GLY A 73 4.17 2.30 -2.21
N ALA A 74 5.20 2.27 -3.06
CA ALA A 74 5.67 1.03 -3.68
C ALA A 74 6.15 0.02 -2.63
N ALA A 75 6.99 0.44 -1.69
CA ALA A 75 7.52 -0.43 -0.64
C ALA A 75 6.41 -0.99 0.28
N ALA A 76 5.37 -0.19 0.55
CA ALA A 76 4.21 -0.64 1.32
C ALA A 76 3.37 -1.69 0.58
N SER A 77 3.48 -1.80 -0.76
CA SER A 77 2.76 -2.81 -1.55
C SER A 77 3.60 -4.07 -1.80
N VAL A 78 4.90 -4.07 -1.48
CA VAL A 78 5.78 -5.22 -1.72
C VAL A 78 5.31 -6.51 -1.02
N PRO A 79 4.85 -6.48 0.26
CA PRO A 79 4.38 -7.70 0.91
C PRO A 79 3.21 -8.37 0.18
N ASP A 80 2.34 -7.60 -0.48
CA ASP A 80 1.22 -8.15 -1.26
C ASP A 80 1.67 -8.97 -2.48
N LEU A 81 2.89 -8.77 -2.97
CA LEU A 81 3.40 -9.53 -4.11
C LEU A 81 3.45 -11.04 -3.83
N GLU A 82 3.59 -11.48 -2.58
CA GLU A 82 3.57 -12.92 -2.25
C GLU A 82 2.20 -13.58 -2.51
N HIS A 83 1.12 -12.77 -2.62
CA HIS A 83 -0.20 -13.25 -3.01
C HIS A 83 -0.30 -13.54 -4.51
N ILE A 84 0.52 -12.83 -5.32
CA ILE A 84 0.48 -12.88 -6.79
C ILE A 84 1.60 -13.77 -7.33
N VAL A 85 2.75 -13.77 -6.64
CA VAL A 85 4.00 -14.38 -7.11
C VAL A 85 4.40 -15.53 -6.18
N PRO A 86 3.98 -16.79 -6.49
CA PRO A 86 4.19 -17.94 -5.60
C PRO A 86 5.66 -18.24 -5.27
N TRP A 87 6.58 -17.93 -6.16
CA TRP A 87 8.01 -18.19 -5.95
C TRP A 87 8.69 -17.22 -4.96
N LEU A 88 8.00 -16.14 -4.54
CA LEU A 88 8.45 -15.29 -3.44
C LEU A 88 8.20 -15.92 -2.06
N ARG A 89 7.48 -17.05 -2.02
CA ARG A 89 7.21 -17.77 -0.76
C ARG A 89 8.41 -18.61 -0.37
N LEU A 90 8.93 -18.39 0.85
CA LEU A 90 10.03 -19.19 1.37
C LEU A 90 9.50 -20.58 1.78
N ARG A 91 10.00 -21.65 1.15
CA ARG A 91 9.55 -23.04 1.39
C ARG A 91 8.03 -23.26 1.20
N GLY A 92 7.39 -22.45 0.34
CA GLY A 92 5.95 -22.51 0.11
C GLY A 92 5.09 -21.73 1.11
N GLU A 93 5.69 -21.17 2.16
CA GLU A 93 5.01 -20.36 3.17
C GLU A 93 5.14 -18.88 2.89
N LYS A 94 4.09 -18.11 3.21
CA LYS A 94 4.10 -16.65 3.07
C LYS A 94 5.03 -16.04 4.10
N LEU A 95 5.92 -15.12 3.69
CA LEU A 95 6.87 -14.45 4.57
C LEU A 95 6.23 -13.39 5.46
N PHE A 96 5.31 -12.62 4.89
CA PHE A 96 4.74 -11.44 5.55
C PHE A 96 3.35 -11.69 6.14
N HIS A 97 2.58 -12.64 5.59
CA HIS A 97 1.18 -12.90 5.97
C HIS A 97 1.01 -14.19 6.79
N HIS A 98 1.97 -14.55 7.64
CA HIS A 98 1.83 -15.64 8.61
C HIS A 98 0.80 -15.28 9.69
N GLY A 99 -0.46 -15.66 9.50
CA GLY A 99 -1.52 -15.52 10.51
C GLY A 99 -1.88 -14.09 10.90
N VAL A 100 -1.46 -13.10 10.14
CA VAL A 100 -1.63 -11.67 10.43
C VAL A 100 -2.65 -11.05 9.48
N GLY A 101 -3.86 -11.47 9.53
CA GLY A 101 -4.94 -10.82 8.78
C GLY A 101 -6.25 -11.11 9.50
N ARG A 102 -6.89 -10.11 10.02
CA ARG A 102 -8.28 -10.23 10.48
C ARG A 102 -9.19 -9.81 9.34
N HIS A 103 -9.30 -10.69 8.33
CA HIS A 103 -10.26 -10.53 7.25
C HIS A 103 -11.68 -10.78 7.81
N GLY A 104 -12.62 -9.91 7.51
CA GLY A 104 -14.01 -10.01 7.95
C GLY A 104 -14.55 -8.69 8.48
N ALA A 105 -15.39 -8.72 9.50
CA ALA A 105 -16.01 -7.52 10.05
C ALA A 105 -14.98 -6.49 10.53
N GLY A 106 -14.96 -5.33 9.89
CA GLY A 106 -14.00 -4.26 10.19
C GLY A 106 -14.25 -3.03 9.32
N VAL A 107 -13.19 -2.34 8.93
CA VAL A 107 -13.30 -1.19 8.03
C VAL A 107 -13.70 -1.68 6.63
N SER A 108 -14.83 -1.20 6.10
CA SER A 108 -15.33 -1.64 4.80
C SER A 108 -14.37 -1.30 3.65
N ALA A 109 -14.42 -2.07 2.57
CA ALA A 109 -13.60 -1.85 1.39
C ALA A 109 -13.82 -0.44 0.79
N GLU A 110 -15.08 0.05 0.78
CA GLU A 110 -15.43 1.38 0.29
C GLU A 110 -14.81 2.48 1.14
N ALA A 111 -14.85 2.35 2.47
CA ALA A 111 -14.23 3.32 3.38
C ALA A 111 -12.72 3.37 3.18
N GLN A 112 -12.09 2.22 2.97
CA GLN A 112 -10.66 2.13 2.65
C GLN A 112 -10.33 2.79 1.30
N LEU A 113 -11.15 2.58 0.25
CA LEU A 113 -10.98 3.23 -1.06
C LEU A 113 -11.13 4.74 -0.97
N LEU A 114 -12.14 5.23 -0.24
CA LEU A 114 -12.35 6.66 -0.03
C LEU A 114 -11.15 7.29 0.69
N LEU A 115 -10.66 6.64 1.74
CA LEU A 115 -9.49 7.10 2.49
C LEU A 115 -8.23 7.11 1.61
N ALA A 116 -8.00 6.05 0.85
CA ALA A 116 -6.89 5.97 -0.10
C ALA A 116 -6.95 7.11 -1.12
N GLY A 117 -8.13 7.32 -1.72
CA GLY A 117 -8.38 8.40 -2.68
C GLY A 117 -8.13 9.78 -2.08
N ALA A 118 -8.59 10.02 -0.85
CA ALA A 118 -8.37 11.28 -0.14
C ALA A 118 -6.87 11.55 0.11
N ILE A 119 -6.14 10.55 0.62
CA ILE A 119 -4.69 10.67 0.88
C ILE A 119 -3.94 10.93 -0.43
N VAL A 120 -4.19 10.13 -1.47
CA VAL A 120 -3.56 10.31 -2.79
C VAL A 120 -3.90 11.69 -3.36
N GLY A 121 -5.15 12.14 -3.28
CA GLY A 121 -5.57 13.47 -3.71
C GLY A 121 -4.78 14.59 -3.02
N VAL A 122 -4.59 14.51 -1.70
CA VAL A 122 -3.74 15.45 -0.95
C VAL A 122 -2.30 15.42 -1.43
N LEU A 123 -1.73 14.22 -1.66
CA LEU A 123 -0.35 14.07 -2.13
C LEU A 123 -0.16 14.63 -3.54
N LEU A 124 -1.15 14.50 -4.43
CA LEU A 124 -1.13 15.06 -5.78
C LEU A 124 -1.26 16.58 -5.77
N GLY A 125 -2.04 17.15 -4.85
CA GLY A 125 -2.26 18.59 -4.73
C GLY A 125 -1.09 19.36 -4.08
N ARG A 126 -0.26 18.68 -3.27
CA ARG A 126 0.92 19.31 -2.66
C ARG A 126 2.00 19.54 -3.71
N ARG A 127 2.37 20.80 -3.91
CA ARG A 127 3.60 21.14 -4.65
C ARG A 127 4.81 20.85 -3.76
N ARG A 128 5.90 20.46 -4.39
CA ARG A 128 7.22 20.36 -3.73
C ARG A 128 7.68 21.76 -3.32
#